data_d29db79f849330abb9548455dcfa5e9a
#
_entry.id   d29db79f849330abb9548455dcfa5e9a
#
_cell.length_a   1.000
_cell.length_b   1.000
_cell.length_c   1.000
_cell.angle_alpha   90.00
_cell.angle_beta   90.00
_cell.angle_gamma   90.00
#
_symmetry.space_group_name_H-M   'P 1'
#
loop_
_entity.id
_entity.type
_entity.pdbx_description
1 polymer ?
#
loop_
_entity_poly.entity_id
_entity_poly.type
_entity_poly.pdbx_seq_one_letter_code
_entity_poly.pdbx_strand_id
1 'polypeptide(L)'
;MTKTQIEEYLVELENNLLNNTESIQIELTRNWANSFPNESAVYLFREDGEICYVGETGSIKGRMNDILNTKNHTLRRNLGNHYFSELPNYEKPSSKKGFCDEIEILLNEKIITNLTISYIVVDLGRKELEERLYNKFQPKYSIKGKRGSKTYTLNEKRAKNKNAYNPWTKEDDDKLELLFCEGKTTNELSEIFSRNNGAINSRIKKLELKEKYCG
;
A
#
# COMPACT_ATOMS: atom_id res chain seq x y z
N MET A 1 4.15 -21.54 -16.34
CA MET A 1 5.33 -21.75 -15.47
C MET A 1 4.98 -22.80 -14.42
N THR A 2 5.87 -23.76 -14.18
CA THR A 2 5.75 -24.71 -13.07
C THR A 2 6.14 -24.05 -11.75
N LYS A 3 5.80 -24.68 -10.62
CA LYS A 3 6.18 -24.15 -9.30
C LYS A 3 7.72 -24.00 -9.16
N THR A 4 8.48 -24.93 -9.70
CA THR A 4 9.95 -24.89 -9.70
C THR A 4 10.48 -23.70 -10.50
N GLN A 5 9.94 -23.46 -11.69
CA GLN A 5 10.33 -22.31 -12.52
C GLN A 5 10.01 -20.95 -11.86
N ILE A 6 8.91 -20.89 -11.10
CA ILE A 6 8.57 -19.67 -10.33
C ILE A 6 9.58 -19.46 -9.21
N GLU A 7 9.95 -20.52 -8.50
CA GLU A 7 10.93 -20.43 -7.42
C GLU A 7 12.33 -20.03 -7.94
N GLU A 8 12.79 -20.64 -9.02
CA GLU A 8 14.06 -20.28 -9.68
C GLU A 8 14.08 -18.82 -10.13
N TYR A 9 12.98 -18.35 -10.73
CA TYR A 9 12.82 -16.96 -11.14
C TYR A 9 12.88 -15.99 -9.94
N LEU A 10 12.21 -16.31 -8.83
CA LEU A 10 12.23 -15.46 -7.63
C LEU A 10 13.63 -15.45 -6.98
N VAL A 11 14.36 -16.57 -7.00
CA VAL A 11 15.75 -16.63 -6.53
C VAL A 11 16.67 -15.78 -7.40
N GLU A 12 16.49 -15.79 -8.70
CA GLU A 12 17.25 -14.93 -9.63
C GLU A 12 16.99 -13.45 -9.37
N LEU A 13 15.73 -13.04 -9.22
CA LEU A 13 15.37 -11.67 -8.89
C LEU A 13 15.95 -11.23 -7.55
N GLU A 14 15.87 -12.10 -6.52
CA GLU A 14 16.47 -11.85 -5.21
C GLU A 14 17.99 -11.62 -5.33
N ASN A 15 18.70 -12.51 -6.01
CA ASN A 15 20.14 -12.38 -6.22
C ASN A 15 20.50 -11.11 -6.97
N ASN A 16 19.75 -10.77 -8.01
CA ASN A 16 19.96 -9.54 -8.76
C ASN A 16 19.81 -8.31 -7.86
N LEU A 17 18.73 -8.22 -7.07
CA LEU A 17 18.51 -7.08 -6.17
C LEU A 17 19.57 -6.97 -5.08
N LEU A 18 20.01 -8.10 -4.50
CA LEU A 18 20.93 -8.09 -3.38
C LEU A 18 22.38 -7.84 -3.77
N ASN A 19 22.81 -8.39 -4.92
CA ASN A 19 24.22 -8.51 -5.27
C ASN A 19 24.61 -7.72 -6.53
N ASN A 20 23.66 -7.49 -7.45
CA ASN A 20 23.96 -6.95 -8.78
C ASN A 20 23.40 -5.52 -9.00
N THR A 21 22.72 -4.92 -8.01
CA THR A 21 22.24 -3.54 -8.08
C THR A 21 23.16 -2.59 -7.32
N GLU A 22 23.33 -1.42 -7.88
CA GLU A 22 24.06 -0.35 -7.20
C GLU A 22 23.29 0.17 -5.99
N SER A 23 24.05 0.61 -4.99
CA SER A 23 23.53 1.29 -3.82
C SER A 23 23.51 2.79 -4.08
N ILE A 24 22.34 3.37 -4.25
CA ILE A 24 22.13 4.77 -4.64
C ILE A 24 21.98 5.60 -3.37
N GLN A 25 22.77 6.68 -3.26
CA GLN A 25 22.64 7.66 -2.19
C GLN A 25 21.32 8.45 -2.32
N ILE A 26 20.69 8.79 -1.19
CA ILE A 26 19.43 9.50 -1.17
C ILE A 26 19.68 11.01 -1.06
N GLU A 27 19.05 11.80 -1.93
CA GLU A 27 19.20 13.25 -1.91
C GLU A 27 17.95 14.00 -1.40
N LEU A 28 16.81 13.35 -1.31
CA LEU A 28 15.51 13.94 -0.95
C LEU A 28 15.13 15.18 -1.79
N THR A 29 15.54 15.22 -3.05
CA THR A 29 15.14 16.25 -4.02
C THR A 29 14.17 15.71 -5.08
N ARG A 30 13.36 16.59 -5.67
CA ARG A 30 12.49 16.19 -6.78
C ARG A 30 13.29 15.73 -8.00
N ASN A 31 14.45 16.31 -8.26
CA ASN A 31 15.33 15.92 -9.37
C ASN A 31 15.81 14.48 -9.17
N TRP A 32 16.30 14.15 -7.97
CA TRP A 32 16.69 12.80 -7.61
C TRP A 32 15.51 11.82 -7.74
N ALA A 33 14.35 12.13 -7.16
CA ALA A 33 13.19 11.27 -7.25
C ALA A 33 12.70 11.05 -8.70
N ASN A 34 12.85 12.05 -9.56
CA ASN A 34 12.48 11.98 -10.96
C ASN A 34 13.51 11.27 -11.85
N SER A 35 14.72 11.01 -11.38
CA SER A 35 15.74 10.23 -12.11
C SER A 35 15.40 8.74 -12.20
N PHE A 36 14.52 8.24 -11.32
CA PHE A 36 14.06 6.86 -11.35
C PHE A 36 13.08 6.60 -12.51
N PRO A 37 13.07 5.39 -13.09
CA PRO A 37 12.14 5.04 -14.15
C PRO A 37 10.69 4.96 -13.65
N ASN A 38 9.74 5.19 -14.54
CA ASN A 38 8.32 5.05 -14.21
C ASN A 38 7.85 3.61 -14.43
N GLU A 39 8.49 2.67 -13.73
CA GLU A 39 8.26 1.24 -13.90
C GLU A 39 7.97 0.57 -12.55
N SER A 40 7.36 -0.61 -12.62
CA SER A 40 7.11 -1.39 -11.42
C SER A 40 8.40 -2.02 -10.89
N ALA A 41 8.58 -1.99 -9.57
CA ALA A 41 9.84 -2.39 -8.95
C ALA A 41 9.67 -3.00 -7.56
N VAL A 42 10.68 -3.77 -7.16
CA VAL A 42 10.98 -4.09 -5.77
C VAL A 42 12.23 -3.34 -5.37
N TYR A 43 12.22 -2.75 -4.20
CA TYR A 43 13.31 -1.92 -3.69
C TYR A 43 13.58 -2.21 -2.22
N LEU A 44 14.80 -1.92 -1.80
CA LEU A 44 15.20 -2.02 -0.40
C LEU A 44 16.01 -0.79 0.01
N PHE A 45 15.88 -0.41 1.28
CA PHE A 45 16.75 0.57 1.90
C PHE A 45 17.72 -0.14 2.84
N ARG A 46 18.96 0.34 2.85
CA ARG A 46 19.97 -0.08 3.82
C ARG A 46 20.31 1.09 4.73
N GLU A 47 20.49 0.79 6.00
CA GLU A 47 21.04 1.68 7.01
C GLU A 47 22.38 1.08 7.47
N ASP A 48 23.46 1.81 7.28
CA ASP A 48 24.82 1.36 7.61
C ASP A 48 25.15 -0.04 6.99
N GLY A 49 24.68 -0.29 5.78
CA GLY A 49 24.87 -1.53 5.03
C GLY A 49 23.80 -2.62 5.28
N GLU A 50 23.06 -2.56 6.38
CA GLU A 50 22.04 -3.54 6.74
C GLU A 50 20.68 -3.21 6.13
N ILE A 51 19.96 -4.22 5.63
CA ILE A 51 18.62 -4.03 5.06
C ILE A 51 17.65 -3.66 6.16
N CYS A 52 17.17 -2.42 6.13
CA CYS A 52 16.26 -1.86 7.13
C CYS A 52 14.82 -1.72 6.65
N TYR A 53 14.59 -1.76 5.34
CA TYR A 53 13.25 -1.68 4.74
C TYR A 53 13.21 -2.38 3.39
N VAL A 54 12.10 -3.08 3.10
CA VAL A 54 11.78 -3.67 1.80
C VAL A 54 10.40 -3.18 1.38
N GLY A 55 10.21 -2.91 0.10
CA GLY A 55 8.94 -2.49 -0.46
C GLY A 55 8.78 -2.86 -1.93
N GLU A 56 7.52 -2.87 -2.37
CA GLU A 56 7.14 -3.03 -3.77
C GLU A 56 6.31 -1.84 -4.24
N THR A 57 6.34 -1.57 -5.53
CA THR A 57 5.58 -0.44 -6.09
C THR A 57 5.24 -0.66 -7.58
N GLY A 58 4.13 -0.07 -8.02
CA GLY A 58 3.78 0.02 -9.45
C GLY A 58 4.58 1.08 -10.22
N SER A 59 5.25 2.00 -9.51
CA SER A 59 6.11 3.02 -10.10
C SER A 59 7.20 3.40 -9.10
N ILE A 60 8.45 3.03 -9.41
CA ILE A 60 9.57 3.38 -8.52
C ILE A 60 9.78 4.90 -8.48
N LYS A 61 9.61 5.61 -9.60
CA LYS A 61 9.61 7.07 -9.66
C LYS A 61 8.57 7.69 -8.75
N GLY A 62 7.32 7.21 -8.83
CA GLY A 62 6.24 7.67 -7.96
C GLY A 62 6.56 7.42 -6.48
N ARG A 63 7.12 6.25 -6.18
CA ARG A 63 7.48 5.87 -4.82
C ARG A 63 8.64 6.70 -4.25
N MET A 64 9.61 7.07 -5.07
CA MET A 64 10.69 7.97 -4.66
C MET A 64 10.21 9.42 -4.50
N ASN A 65 9.18 9.85 -5.22
CA ASN A 65 8.51 11.11 -4.92
C ASN A 65 7.74 11.06 -3.59
N ASP A 66 7.15 9.91 -3.23
CA ASP A 66 6.47 9.73 -1.94
C ASP A 66 7.42 9.86 -0.74
N ILE A 67 8.70 9.43 -0.87
CA ILE A 67 9.66 9.51 0.23
C ILE A 67 10.04 10.96 0.60
N LEU A 68 9.75 11.92 -0.25
CA LEU A 68 9.96 13.35 0.05
C LEU A 68 9.01 13.86 1.15
N ASN A 69 7.97 13.11 1.50
CA ASN A 69 6.95 13.53 2.47
C ASN A 69 6.58 12.39 3.43
N THR A 70 6.64 12.67 4.73
CA THR A 70 6.33 11.70 5.80
C THR A 70 4.90 11.14 5.70
N LYS A 71 3.92 11.94 5.25
CA LYS A 71 2.53 11.49 5.08
C LYS A 71 2.41 10.38 4.02
N ASN A 72 3.26 10.39 3.01
CA ASN A 72 3.15 9.50 1.86
C ASN A 72 3.99 8.22 2.01
N HIS A 73 5.05 8.22 2.82
CA HIS A 73 5.98 7.10 2.88
C HIS A 73 6.06 6.44 4.27
N THR A 74 5.81 5.13 4.32
CA THR A 74 5.80 4.35 5.57
C THR A 74 7.18 4.27 6.22
N LEU A 75 8.26 4.13 5.43
CA LEU A 75 9.64 4.15 5.96
C LEU A 75 9.89 5.41 6.78
N ARG A 76 9.55 6.60 6.25
CA ARG A 76 9.77 7.86 6.97
C ARG A 76 9.06 7.86 8.33
N ARG A 77 7.79 7.44 8.36
CA ARG A 77 7.02 7.35 9.61
C ARG A 77 7.66 6.40 10.61
N ASN A 78 8.08 5.22 10.16
CA ASN A 78 8.64 4.20 11.03
C ASN A 78 10.06 4.56 11.51
N LEU A 79 10.88 5.14 10.63
CA LEU A 79 12.21 5.64 10.97
C LEU A 79 12.12 6.77 12.00
N GLY A 80 11.25 7.76 11.74
CA GLY A 80 11.05 8.88 12.66
C GLY A 80 10.46 8.43 14.01
N ASN A 81 9.53 7.49 14.04
CA ASN A 81 9.04 6.88 15.28
C ASN A 81 10.16 6.19 16.05
N HIS A 82 11.07 5.50 15.34
CA HIS A 82 12.16 4.78 15.99
C HIS A 82 13.18 5.70 16.64
N TYR A 83 13.56 6.79 15.98
CA TYR A 83 14.63 7.67 16.45
C TYR A 83 14.16 8.84 17.30
N PHE A 84 12.92 9.29 17.12
CA PHE A 84 12.48 10.58 17.67
C PHE A 84 11.26 10.49 18.58
N SER A 85 10.79 9.28 18.93
CA SER A 85 9.60 9.10 19.80
C SER A 85 9.76 9.67 21.20
N GLU A 86 10.99 9.83 21.69
CA GLU A 86 11.29 10.34 23.03
C GLU A 86 11.45 11.89 23.07
N LEU A 87 11.39 12.57 21.91
CA LEU A 87 11.52 14.01 21.87
C LEU A 87 10.28 14.71 22.41
N PRO A 88 10.42 15.86 23.12
CA PRO A 88 9.28 16.57 23.74
C PRO A 88 8.17 16.95 22.77
N ASN A 89 8.55 17.30 21.52
CA ASN A 89 7.62 17.74 20.47
C ASN A 89 7.17 16.60 19.55
N TYR A 90 7.40 15.34 19.98
CA TYR A 90 7.00 14.20 19.16
C TYR A 90 5.48 14.03 19.21
N GLU A 91 4.93 13.93 17.98
CA GLU A 91 3.57 13.45 17.77
C GLU A 91 3.58 12.34 16.73
N LYS A 92 2.87 11.25 17.02
CA LYS A 92 2.84 10.08 16.13
C LYS A 92 2.32 10.44 14.74
N PRO A 93 3.09 10.24 13.67
CA PRO A 93 2.70 10.59 12.32
C PRO A 93 1.67 9.60 11.76
N SER A 94 0.97 10.04 10.72
CA SER A 94 0.01 9.22 9.98
C SER A 94 0.05 9.56 8.48
N SER A 95 -0.80 8.93 7.68
CA SER A 95 -1.00 9.34 6.28
C SER A 95 -1.64 10.72 6.11
N LYS A 96 -2.12 11.33 7.20
CA LYS A 96 -2.74 12.67 7.19
C LYS A 96 -1.89 13.72 7.90
N LYS A 97 -0.98 13.30 8.81
CA LYS A 97 -0.17 14.19 9.63
C LYS A 97 1.31 13.77 9.57
N GLY A 98 2.21 14.70 9.22
CA GLY A 98 3.67 14.54 9.33
C GLY A 98 4.14 14.77 10.77
N PHE A 99 5.45 14.78 10.95
CA PHE A 99 6.08 15.27 12.16
C PHE A 99 6.08 16.82 12.19
N CYS A 100 6.46 17.43 13.30
CA CYS A 100 6.78 18.85 13.36
C CYS A 100 8.06 19.16 12.56
N ASP A 101 8.27 20.42 12.20
CA ASP A 101 9.37 20.83 11.32
C ASP A 101 10.75 20.46 11.88
N GLU A 102 10.95 20.55 13.17
CA GLU A 102 12.20 20.15 13.85
C GLU A 102 12.52 18.68 13.64
N ILE A 103 11.53 17.80 13.81
CA ILE A 103 11.70 16.36 13.61
C ILE A 103 11.86 16.03 12.12
N GLU A 104 11.15 16.74 11.22
CA GLU A 104 11.30 16.53 9.77
C GLU A 104 12.73 16.89 9.32
N ILE A 105 13.35 17.93 9.87
CA ILE A 105 14.74 18.30 9.57
C ILE A 105 15.70 17.20 10.01
N LEU A 106 15.60 16.73 11.27
CA LEU A 106 16.42 15.65 11.80
C LEU A 106 16.22 14.34 11.02
N LEU A 107 14.98 14.03 10.64
CA LEU A 107 14.65 12.87 9.84
C LEU A 107 15.23 12.94 8.43
N ASN A 108 15.20 14.10 7.80
CA ASN A 108 15.80 14.31 6.48
C ASN A 108 17.33 14.10 6.55
N GLU A 109 18.00 14.70 7.54
CA GLU A 109 19.42 14.52 7.76
C GLU A 109 19.77 13.03 7.97
N LYS A 110 19.02 12.33 8.82
CA LYS A 110 19.21 10.90 9.07
C LYS A 110 19.05 10.06 7.81
N ILE A 111 18.05 10.35 6.98
CA ILE A 111 17.80 9.64 5.72
C ILE A 111 18.97 9.88 4.74
N ILE A 112 19.38 11.12 4.54
CA ILE A 112 20.43 11.48 3.58
C ILE A 112 21.79 10.90 4.01
N THR A 113 22.09 10.92 5.30
CA THR A 113 23.40 10.51 5.81
C THR A 113 23.55 9.00 5.92
N ASN A 114 22.50 8.29 6.37
CA ASN A 114 22.64 6.90 6.79
C ASN A 114 21.95 5.89 5.85
N LEU A 115 21.07 6.34 4.94
CA LEU A 115 20.35 5.40 4.10
C LEU A 115 20.81 5.43 2.65
N THR A 116 20.79 4.24 2.07
CA THR A 116 20.93 4.06 0.62
C THR A 116 19.75 3.23 0.10
N ILE A 117 19.47 3.33 -1.20
CA ILE A 117 18.44 2.53 -1.88
C ILE A 117 19.06 1.68 -2.98
N SER A 118 18.55 0.45 -3.12
CA SER A 118 18.74 -0.40 -4.30
C SER A 118 17.37 -0.85 -4.80
N TYR A 119 17.21 -1.03 -6.11
CA TYR A 119 15.95 -1.49 -6.70
C TYR A 119 16.20 -2.32 -7.95
N ILE A 120 15.23 -3.16 -8.31
CA ILE A 120 15.13 -3.80 -9.61
C ILE A 120 13.73 -3.59 -10.19
N VAL A 121 13.66 -3.43 -11.50
CA VAL A 121 12.38 -3.44 -12.23
C VAL A 121 11.85 -4.87 -12.28
N VAL A 122 10.57 -5.04 -11.94
CA VAL A 122 9.92 -6.35 -11.86
C VAL A 122 8.52 -6.27 -12.42
N ASP A 123 8.28 -6.92 -13.54
CA ASP A 123 6.96 -6.96 -14.17
C ASP A 123 6.04 -7.99 -13.51
N LEU A 124 6.60 -9.15 -13.13
CA LEU A 124 5.87 -10.27 -12.55
C LEU A 124 6.53 -10.75 -11.25
N GLY A 125 5.73 -11.15 -10.25
CA GLY A 125 6.26 -11.72 -9.00
C GLY A 125 6.74 -10.68 -7.97
N ARG A 126 6.38 -9.42 -8.16
CA ARG A 126 6.81 -8.29 -7.31
C ARG A 126 6.42 -8.45 -5.83
N LYS A 127 5.18 -8.88 -5.56
CA LYS A 127 4.69 -9.10 -4.20
C LYS A 127 5.33 -10.31 -3.54
N GLU A 128 5.51 -11.36 -4.31
CA GLU A 128 6.14 -12.60 -3.88
C GLU A 128 7.61 -12.36 -3.53
N LEU A 129 8.32 -11.57 -4.33
CA LEU A 129 9.70 -11.17 -4.04
C LEU A 129 9.78 -10.28 -2.79
N GLU A 130 8.91 -9.28 -2.64
CA GLU A 130 8.85 -8.42 -1.45
C GLU A 130 8.57 -9.26 -0.19
N GLU A 131 7.65 -10.20 -0.26
CA GLU A 131 7.34 -11.09 0.86
C GLU A 131 8.50 -12.02 1.21
N ARG A 132 9.17 -12.58 0.21
CA ARG A 132 10.36 -13.41 0.37
C ARG A 132 11.48 -12.66 1.08
N LEU A 133 11.81 -11.47 0.61
CA LEU A 133 12.83 -10.60 1.21
C LEU A 133 12.45 -10.19 2.64
N TYR A 134 11.18 -9.82 2.86
CA TYR A 134 10.70 -9.49 4.19
C TYR A 134 10.86 -10.67 5.16
N ASN A 135 10.48 -11.88 4.75
CA ASN A 135 10.58 -13.07 5.60
C ASN A 135 12.04 -13.46 5.88
N LYS A 136 12.94 -13.22 4.93
CA LYS A 136 14.37 -13.53 5.06
C LYS A 136 15.09 -12.55 5.99
N PHE A 137 14.86 -11.24 5.84
CA PHE A 137 15.63 -10.20 6.50
C PHE A 137 14.93 -9.58 7.71
N GLN A 138 13.61 -9.74 7.86
CA GLN A 138 12.81 -9.13 8.94
C GLN A 138 13.16 -7.63 9.15
N PRO A 139 13.11 -6.79 8.09
CA PRO A 139 13.68 -5.47 8.13
C PRO A 139 13.01 -4.57 9.17
N LYS A 140 13.83 -3.89 9.95
CA LYS A 140 13.48 -3.11 11.15
C LYS A 140 12.35 -2.09 10.94
N TYR A 141 12.27 -1.45 9.78
CA TYR A 141 11.28 -0.42 9.47
C TYR A 141 10.17 -0.88 8.52
N SER A 142 10.24 -2.10 7.99
CA SER A 142 9.12 -2.73 7.29
C SER A 142 8.17 -3.35 8.31
N ILE A 143 7.46 -2.53 9.07
CA ILE A 143 6.39 -3.06 9.89
C ILE A 143 5.27 -3.47 8.93
N LYS A 144 5.27 -4.71 8.47
CA LYS A 144 4.03 -5.34 8.02
C LYS A 144 3.13 -5.29 9.25
N GLY A 145 2.20 -4.35 9.26
CA GLY A 145 1.05 -4.51 10.13
C GLY A 145 0.67 -5.96 9.95
N LYS A 146 0.45 -6.72 11.04
CA LYS A 146 -0.11 -8.06 10.92
C LYS A 146 -1.28 -7.90 9.96
N ARG A 147 -1.06 -8.11 8.68
CA ARG A 147 -2.09 -8.61 7.80
C ARG A 147 -2.37 -9.96 8.42
N GLY A 148 -3.11 -9.90 9.54
CA GLY A 148 -3.84 -11.07 9.93
C GLY A 148 -4.47 -11.45 8.61
N SER A 149 -4.18 -12.62 8.12
CA SER A 149 -4.94 -13.24 7.06
C SER A 149 -6.35 -13.43 7.59
N LYS A 150 -7.06 -12.30 7.78
CA LYS A 150 -8.50 -12.30 7.76
C LYS A 150 -8.88 -12.50 6.30
N THR A 151 -8.46 -13.62 5.76
CA THR A 151 -9.22 -14.29 4.75
C THR A 151 -10.55 -14.58 5.41
N TYR A 152 -11.41 -13.55 5.43
CA TYR A 152 -12.81 -13.80 5.77
C TYR A 152 -13.29 -14.85 4.77
N THR A 153 -13.48 -16.05 5.24
CA THR A 153 -14.07 -17.11 4.43
C THR A 153 -15.39 -16.58 3.88
N LEU A 154 -15.83 -17.10 2.75
CA LEU A 154 -17.13 -16.71 2.18
C LEU A 154 -18.24 -16.83 3.23
N ASN A 155 -18.13 -17.82 4.12
CA ASN A 155 -19.08 -18.06 5.22
C ASN A 155 -19.05 -16.93 6.26
N GLU A 156 -17.87 -16.44 6.68
CA GLU A 156 -17.77 -15.30 7.61
C GLU A 156 -18.29 -14.00 7.01
N LYS A 157 -18.05 -13.79 5.71
CA LYS A 157 -18.60 -12.62 5.00
C LYS A 157 -20.11 -12.70 4.86
N ARG A 158 -20.65 -13.91 4.60
CA ARG A 158 -22.10 -14.17 4.53
C ARG A 158 -22.78 -14.18 5.90
N ALA A 159 -22.06 -14.47 6.99
CA ALA A 159 -22.57 -14.33 8.35
C ALA A 159 -22.88 -12.85 8.69
N LYS A 160 -22.10 -11.90 8.14
CA LYS A 160 -22.34 -10.46 8.30
C LYS A 160 -23.31 -9.89 7.27
N ASN A 161 -23.23 -10.35 6.02
CA ASN A 161 -24.03 -9.87 4.89
C ASN A 161 -24.46 -11.10 4.08
N LYS A 162 -25.67 -11.58 4.30
CA LYS A 162 -26.18 -12.84 3.71
C LYS A 162 -25.97 -12.93 2.20
N ASN A 163 -26.10 -11.80 1.50
CA ASN A 163 -25.97 -11.73 0.06
C ASN A 163 -24.55 -11.32 -0.40
N ALA A 164 -23.53 -11.44 0.46
CA ALA A 164 -22.15 -11.16 0.06
C ALA A 164 -21.73 -12.08 -1.10
N TYR A 165 -21.22 -11.46 -2.19
CA TYR A 165 -20.80 -12.11 -3.43
C TYR A 165 -21.89 -12.87 -4.23
N ASN A 166 -23.14 -12.79 -3.84
CA ASN A 166 -24.22 -13.27 -4.70
C ASN A 166 -24.34 -12.36 -5.93
N PRO A 167 -24.65 -12.89 -7.13
CA PRO A 167 -24.97 -12.07 -8.28
C PRO A 167 -26.12 -11.09 -7.95
N TRP A 168 -26.13 -9.95 -8.59
CA TRP A 168 -27.27 -9.04 -8.59
C TRP A 168 -28.27 -9.54 -9.63
N THR A 169 -29.52 -9.63 -9.25
CA THR A 169 -30.60 -9.96 -10.19
C THR A 169 -31.20 -8.68 -10.77
N LYS A 170 -32.00 -8.81 -11.79
CA LYS A 170 -32.72 -7.67 -12.36
C LYS A 170 -33.70 -7.05 -11.35
N GLU A 171 -34.36 -7.92 -10.58
CA GLU A 171 -35.28 -7.51 -9.50
C GLU A 171 -34.55 -6.74 -8.38
N ASP A 172 -33.31 -7.15 -8.06
CA ASP A 172 -32.44 -6.41 -7.13
C ASP A 172 -32.13 -5.01 -7.67
N ASP A 173 -31.85 -4.90 -8.98
CA ASP A 173 -31.50 -3.63 -9.62
C ASP A 173 -32.72 -2.68 -9.67
N ASP A 174 -33.86 -3.17 -10.09
CA ASP A 174 -35.11 -2.41 -10.16
C ASP A 174 -35.52 -1.90 -8.76
N LYS A 175 -35.37 -2.76 -7.73
CA LYS A 175 -35.61 -2.42 -6.33
C LYS A 175 -34.60 -1.40 -5.81
N LEU A 176 -33.31 -1.55 -6.17
CA LEU A 176 -32.27 -0.62 -5.76
C LEU A 176 -32.52 0.78 -6.35
N GLU A 177 -32.88 0.85 -7.63
CA GLU A 177 -33.22 2.10 -8.31
C GLU A 177 -34.40 2.80 -7.65
N LEU A 178 -35.48 2.08 -7.35
CA LEU A 178 -36.67 2.60 -6.66
C LEU A 178 -36.28 3.20 -5.28
N LEU A 179 -35.61 2.42 -4.44
CA LEU A 179 -35.23 2.84 -3.09
C LEU A 179 -34.20 3.99 -3.10
N PHE A 180 -33.34 4.03 -4.10
CA PHE A 180 -32.41 5.15 -4.31
C PHE A 180 -33.18 6.44 -4.64
N CYS A 181 -34.19 6.38 -5.51
CA CYS A 181 -35.08 7.52 -5.83
C CYS A 181 -35.92 7.98 -4.62
N GLU A 182 -36.26 7.06 -3.70
CA GLU A 182 -36.93 7.40 -2.42
C GLU A 182 -35.98 8.08 -1.42
N GLY A 183 -34.71 8.26 -1.77
CA GLY A 183 -33.71 8.93 -0.91
C GLY A 183 -33.13 8.06 0.20
N LYS A 184 -33.23 6.73 0.10
CA LYS A 184 -32.61 5.80 1.05
C LYS A 184 -31.09 5.97 1.10
N THR A 185 -30.54 6.03 2.30
CA THR A 185 -29.10 6.12 2.52
C THR A 185 -28.39 4.80 2.15
N THR A 186 -27.09 4.87 1.85
CA THR A 186 -26.29 3.65 1.57
C THR A 186 -26.34 2.64 2.72
N ASN A 187 -26.46 3.10 3.97
CA ASN A 187 -26.58 2.22 5.14
C ASN A 187 -27.91 1.45 5.14
N GLU A 188 -29.02 2.16 4.94
CA GLU A 188 -30.36 1.53 4.84
C GLU A 188 -30.39 0.52 3.67
N LEU A 189 -29.86 0.90 2.51
CA LEU A 189 -29.76 0.01 1.35
C LEU A 189 -28.89 -1.23 1.66
N SER A 190 -27.78 -1.05 2.38
CA SER A 190 -26.93 -2.15 2.82
C SER A 190 -27.68 -3.17 3.67
N GLU A 191 -28.51 -2.73 4.59
CA GLU A 191 -29.35 -3.58 5.44
C GLU A 191 -30.44 -4.29 4.62
N ILE A 192 -31.19 -3.55 3.79
CA ILE A 192 -32.29 -4.08 2.95
C ILE A 192 -31.78 -5.19 2.02
N PHE A 193 -30.62 -4.97 1.37
CA PHE A 193 -30.06 -5.95 0.42
C PHE A 193 -29.15 -6.97 1.10
N SER A 194 -28.91 -6.86 2.40
CA SER A 194 -27.96 -7.70 3.15
C SER A 194 -26.59 -7.79 2.46
N ARG A 195 -26.10 -6.64 2.00
CA ARG A 195 -24.81 -6.43 1.33
C ARG A 195 -24.05 -5.30 2.00
N ASN A 196 -22.73 -5.28 1.89
CA ASN A 196 -21.96 -4.16 2.46
C ASN A 196 -22.11 -2.86 1.64
N ASN A 197 -21.84 -1.72 2.26
CA ASN A 197 -21.92 -0.39 1.64
C ASN A 197 -21.10 -0.27 0.35
N GLY A 198 -19.93 -0.93 0.28
CA GLY A 198 -19.10 -0.95 -0.92
C GLY A 198 -19.80 -1.62 -2.11
N ALA A 199 -20.53 -2.72 -1.86
CA ALA A 199 -21.30 -3.42 -2.91
C ALA A 199 -22.47 -2.56 -3.39
N ILE A 200 -23.17 -1.87 -2.48
CA ILE A 200 -24.26 -0.94 -2.81
C ILE A 200 -23.72 0.22 -3.67
N ASN A 201 -22.67 0.91 -3.21
CA ASN A 201 -22.09 2.03 -3.96
C ASN A 201 -21.57 1.62 -5.34
N SER A 202 -20.93 0.45 -5.44
CA SER A 202 -20.48 -0.09 -6.73
C SER A 202 -21.65 -0.38 -7.66
N ARG A 203 -22.80 -0.87 -7.13
CA ARG A 203 -23.98 -1.15 -7.96
C ARG A 203 -24.67 0.13 -8.40
N ILE A 204 -24.85 1.11 -7.50
CA ILE A 204 -25.36 2.45 -7.82
C ILE A 204 -24.55 3.09 -8.96
N LYS A 205 -23.20 3.00 -8.87
CA LYS A 205 -22.32 3.49 -9.94
C LYS A 205 -22.50 2.72 -11.25
N LYS A 206 -22.62 1.38 -11.18
CA LYS A 206 -22.80 0.54 -12.37
C LYS A 206 -24.14 0.81 -13.08
N LEU A 207 -25.18 1.15 -12.34
CA LEU A 207 -26.51 1.50 -12.88
C LEU A 207 -26.64 3.00 -13.21
N GLU A 208 -25.58 3.79 -12.98
CA GLU A 208 -25.52 5.24 -13.24
C GLU A 208 -26.67 6.02 -12.56
N LEU A 209 -27.09 5.56 -11.35
CA LEU A 209 -28.27 6.12 -10.70
C LEU A 209 -28.07 7.58 -10.27
N LYS A 210 -26.82 7.98 -9.94
CA LYS A 210 -26.53 9.38 -9.60
C LYS A 210 -26.66 10.29 -10.81
N GLU A 211 -26.14 9.83 -11.94
CA GLU A 211 -26.21 10.56 -13.22
C GLU A 211 -27.64 10.65 -13.73
N LYS A 212 -28.46 9.61 -13.50
CA LYS A 212 -29.87 9.58 -13.90
C LYS A 212 -30.76 10.50 -13.05
N TYR A 213 -30.50 10.59 -11.72
CA TYR A 213 -31.46 11.18 -10.78
C TYR A 213 -30.90 12.29 -9.90
N CYS A 214 -29.61 12.56 -9.90
CA CYS A 214 -28.96 13.59 -9.09
C CYS A 214 -28.14 14.59 -9.93
N GLY A 215 -28.27 14.54 -11.27
CA GLY A 215 -27.61 15.44 -12.22
C GLY A 215 -28.26 16.82 -12.30
#